data_a030cca6f8e69e5a1438d7223ec8f087
#
_entry.id   a030cca6f8e69e5a1438d7223ec8f087
#
_cell.length_a   1.000
_cell.length_b   1.000
_cell.length_c   1.000
_cell.angle_alpha   90.00
_cell.angle_beta   90.00
_cell.angle_gamma   90.00
#
_symmetry.space_group_name_H-M   'P 1'
#
loop_
_entity.id
_entity.type
_entity.pdbx_description
1 polymer ?
#
loop_
_entity_poly.entity_id
_entity_poly.type
_entity_poly.pdbx_seq_one_letter_code
_entity_poly.pdbx_strand_id
1 'polypeptide(L)'
;KRALEKGESEWIYGINFIYSSGQPITVPSSMYHTNKIPGQIDFGDSFNLYPSKINSFRLPAYIRMDVSVKYKLNYNGWSMMPYLQVFNIGNRKNVWFINYSLEAEQKNGKQVFVQKVEKTTMFPLLPTLGVTFNF
;
A
#
# COMPACT_ATOMS: atom_id res chain seq x y z
N LYS A 1 -2.46 12.28 -34.40
CA LYS A 1 -2.98 13.27 -33.42
C LYS A 1 -3.35 14.54 -34.19
N ARG A 2 -4.62 14.87 -34.21
CA ARG A 2 -5.08 16.13 -34.78
C ARG A 2 -4.65 17.27 -33.86
N ALA A 3 -3.99 18.29 -34.36
CA ALA A 3 -3.72 19.50 -33.59
C ALA A 3 -5.04 20.26 -33.43
N LEU A 4 -5.37 20.63 -32.19
CA LEU A 4 -6.53 21.45 -31.90
C LEU A 4 -6.26 22.89 -32.36
N GLU A 5 -7.21 23.49 -33.05
CA GLU A 5 -7.14 24.89 -33.45
C GLU A 5 -7.47 25.83 -32.28
N LYS A 6 -7.21 27.13 -32.42
CA LYS A 6 -7.51 28.17 -31.44
C LYS A 6 -9.01 28.16 -31.08
N GLY A 7 -9.31 28.03 -29.77
CA GLY A 7 -10.68 27.99 -29.25
C GLY A 7 -11.32 26.60 -29.23
N GLU A 8 -10.64 25.57 -29.74
CA GLU A 8 -11.13 24.21 -29.63
C GLU A 8 -10.86 23.67 -28.20
N SER A 9 -11.81 22.92 -27.69
CA SER A 9 -11.69 22.21 -26.41
C SER A 9 -11.84 20.71 -26.60
N GLU A 10 -11.18 19.93 -25.74
CA GLU A 10 -11.19 18.47 -25.82
C GLU A 10 -11.36 17.86 -24.44
N TRP A 11 -12.27 16.90 -24.34
CA TRP A 11 -12.38 16.03 -23.18
C TRP A 11 -11.51 14.80 -23.33
N ILE A 12 -10.68 14.52 -22.34
CA ILE A 12 -9.81 13.35 -22.31
C ILE A 12 -10.16 12.52 -21.07
N TYR A 13 -10.56 11.28 -21.30
CA TYR A 13 -10.91 10.32 -20.28
C TYR A 13 -9.82 9.28 -20.18
N GLY A 14 -9.47 8.87 -18.95
CA GLY A 14 -8.51 7.82 -18.70
C GLY A 14 -9.05 6.83 -17.69
N ILE A 15 -8.87 5.55 -17.96
CA ILE A 15 -9.14 4.46 -17.04
C ILE A 15 -7.88 3.61 -16.94
N ASN A 16 -7.47 3.29 -15.72
CA ASN A 16 -6.37 2.39 -15.46
C ASN A 16 -6.87 1.27 -14.55
N PHE A 17 -6.69 0.03 -14.96
CA PHE A 17 -7.03 -1.15 -14.17
C PHE A 17 -5.79 -1.98 -13.92
N ILE A 18 -5.55 -2.31 -12.65
CA ILE A 18 -4.40 -3.11 -12.23
C ILE A 18 -4.93 -4.32 -11.45
N TYR A 19 -4.51 -5.49 -11.88
CA TYR A 19 -4.72 -6.74 -11.18
C TYR A 19 -3.37 -7.43 -10.98
N SER A 20 -3.11 -7.88 -9.76
CA SER A 20 -1.96 -8.73 -9.45
C SER A 20 -2.37 -9.83 -8.49
N SER A 21 -1.94 -11.05 -8.74
CA SER A 21 -2.13 -12.13 -7.77
C SER A 21 -1.41 -11.80 -6.46
N GLY A 22 -1.96 -12.25 -5.35
CA GLY A 22 -1.36 -11.99 -4.04
C GLY A 22 0.09 -12.46 -3.96
N GLN A 23 0.94 -11.64 -3.35
CA GLN A 23 2.35 -11.95 -3.15
C GLN A 23 2.53 -13.09 -2.14
N PRO A 24 3.36 -14.11 -2.43
CA PRO A 24 3.70 -15.14 -1.46
C PRO A 24 4.58 -14.55 -0.36
N ILE A 25 4.32 -14.91 0.89
CA ILE A 25 5.08 -14.47 2.06
C ILE A 25 5.41 -15.67 2.97
N THR A 26 6.49 -15.53 3.73
CA THR A 26 6.86 -16.48 4.78
C THR A 26 6.30 -15.98 6.11
N VAL A 27 5.45 -16.77 6.73
CA VAL A 27 4.83 -16.45 8.02
C VAL A 27 5.65 -17.08 9.13
N PRO A 28 5.91 -16.41 10.26
CA PRO A 28 6.53 -17.05 11.41
C PRO A 28 5.58 -18.13 11.98
N SER A 29 6.12 -19.32 12.25
CA SER A 29 5.37 -20.45 12.79
C SER A 29 5.42 -20.55 14.32
N SER A 30 6.50 -20.06 14.90
CA SER A 30 6.73 -20.10 16.35
C SER A 30 7.71 -19.01 16.78
N MET A 31 7.78 -18.80 18.06
CA MET A 31 8.75 -17.93 18.68
C MET A 31 9.56 -18.75 19.68
N TYR A 32 10.84 -18.44 19.78
CA TYR A 32 11.70 -19.03 20.78
C TYR A 32 12.46 -17.95 21.53
N HIS A 33 12.68 -18.22 22.80
CA HIS A 33 13.49 -17.38 23.66
C HIS A 33 14.92 -17.88 23.63
N THR A 34 15.85 -17.01 23.31
CA THR A 34 17.28 -17.33 23.43
C THR A 34 17.69 -17.21 24.89
N ASN A 35 17.97 -18.34 25.51
CA ASN A 35 18.52 -18.35 26.87
C ASN A 35 19.90 -17.68 26.91
N LYS A 36 20.13 -16.89 27.95
CA LYS A 36 21.45 -16.25 28.19
C LYS A 36 22.51 -17.32 28.36
N ILE A 37 23.59 -17.18 27.62
CA ILE A 37 24.81 -17.99 27.84
C ILE A 37 25.57 -17.33 28.98
N PRO A 38 25.92 -18.05 30.07
CA PRO A 38 26.72 -17.48 31.14
C PRO A 38 28.03 -16.87 30.63
N GLY A 39 28.30 -15.60 30.98
CA GLY A 39 29.51 -14.89 30.55
C GLY A 39 29.35 -14.03 29.28
N GLN A 40 28.20 -13.99 28.65
CA GLN A 40 27.94 -13.13 27.51
C GLN A 40 27.34 -11.77 27.97
N ILE A 41 27.70 -10.69 27.23
CA ILE A 41 27.14 -9.36 27.49
C ILE A 41 25.62 -9.43 27.28
N ASP A 42 24.88 -8.91 28.27
CA ASP A 42 23.41 -8.91 28.27
C ASP A 42 22.87 -7.87 27.29
N PHE A 43 22.41 -8.31 26.13
CA PHE A 43 21.68 -7.47 25.18
C PHE A 43 20.15 -7.44 25.44
N GLY A 44 19.70 -7.93 26.61
CA GLY A 44 18.30 -8.09 26.97
C GLY A 44 17.70 -9.41 26.47
N ASP A 45 16.46 -9.67 26.88
CA ASP A 45 15.73 -10.87 26.45
C ASP A 45 15.41 -10.78 24.95
N SER A 46 16.03 -11.63 24.15
CA SER A 46 15.83 -11.65 22.70
C SER A 46 14.82 -12.74 22.33
N PHE A 47 13.66 -12.33 21.84
CA PHE A 47 12.72 -13.23 21.20
C PHE A 47 13.02 -13.29 19.70
N ASN A 48 13.17 -14.50 19.20
CA ASN A 48 13.40 -14.73 17.77
C ASN A 48 12.17 -15.43 17.16
N LEU A 49 11.82 -15.02 15.94
CA LEU A 49 10.76 -15.66 15.18
C LEU A 49 11.34 -16.82 14.38
N TYR A 50 10.77 -17.99 14.54
CA TYR A 50 11.11 -19.13 13.70
C TYR A 50 10.25 -19.10 12.43
N PRO A 51 10.85 -18.95 11.23
CA PRO A 51 10.08 -18.92 10.00
C PRO A 51 9.45 -20.27 9.73
N SER A 52 8.23 -20.27 9.21
CA SER A 52 7.62 -21.46 8.63
C SER A 52 8.26 -21.83 7.29
N LYS A 53 7.64 -22.75 6.58
CA LYS A 53 8.02 -23.03 5.19
C LYS A 53 8.01 -21.73 4.36
N ILE A 54 9.08 -21.53 3.58
CA ILE A 54 9.24 -20.36 2.70
C ILE A 54 8.02 -20.24 1.77
N ASN A 55 7.47 -19.01 1.66
CA ASN A 55 6.33 -18.70 0.79
C ASN A 55 5.07 -19.54 1.07
N SER A 56 4.87 -19.93 2.33
CA SER A 56 3.75 -20.80 2.74
C SER A 56 2.38 -20.12 2.74
N PHE A 57 2.37 -18.81 2.73
CA PHE A 57 1.14 -18.01 2.75
C PHE A 57 1.12 -17.05 1.57
N ARG A 58 -0.08 -16.76 1.05
CA ARG A 58 -0.26 -15.79 -0.04
C ARG A 58 -1.19 -14.66 0.40
N LEU A 59 -0.73 -13.42 0.20
CA LEU A 59 -1.55 -12.23 0.43
C LEU A 59 -2.77 -12.24 -0.50
N PRO A 60 -3.85 -11.53 -0.13
CA PRO A 60 -4.99 -11.31 -1.03
C PRO A 60 -4.55 -10.64 -2.34
N ALA A 61 -5.24 -10.96 -3.43
CA ALA A 61 -4.98 -10.34 -4.72
C ALA A 61 -5.13 -8.82 -4.64
N TYR A 62 -4.20 -8.11 -5.29
CA TYR A 62 -4.23 -6.66 -5.46
C TYR A 62 -5.13 -6.30 -6.64
N ILE A 63 -6.10 -5.44 -6.41
CA ILE A 63 -7.01 -4.93 -7.45
C ILE A 63 -7.16 -3.43 -7.25
N ARG A 64 -6.92 -2.65 -8.32
CA ARG A 64 -7.11 -1.20 -8.29
C ARG A 64 -7.65 -0.72 -9.62
N MET A 65 -8.60 0.18 -9.56
CA MET A 65 -9.09 0.90 -10.72
C MET A 65 -9.01 2.40 -10.44
N ASP A 66 -8.42 3.13 -11.38
CA ASP A 66 -8.26 4.57 -11.33
C ASP A 66 -8.99 5.17 -12.53
N VAL A 67 -9.62 6.30 -12.33
CA VAL A 67 -10.27 7.06 -13.40
C VAL A 67 -9.77 8.48 -13.43
N SER A 68 -9.70 9.08 -14.61
CA SER A 68 -9.34 10.48 -14.78
C SER A 68 -10.16 11.14 -15.85
N VAL A 69 -10.44 12.41 -15.65
CA VAL A 69 -11.08 13.30 -16.61
C VAL A 69 -10.23 14.55 -16.73
N LYS A 70 -9.89 14.93 -17.94
CA LYS A 70 -9.14 16.14 -18.26
C LYS A 70 -9.91 16.94 -19.30
N TYR A 71 -9.88 18.25 -19.16
CA TYR A 71 -10.50 19.15 -20.13
C TYR A 71 -9.45 20.11 -20.66
N LYS A 72 -9.08 19.96 -21.95
CA LYS A 72 -8.06 20.78 -22.57
C LYS A 72 -8.71 21.99 -23.22
N LEU A 73 -8.21 23.16 -22.89
CA LEU A 73 -8.57 24.47 -23.44
C LEU A 73 -7.36 25.05 -24.15
N ASN A 74 -7.52 25.41 -25.43
CA ASN A 74 -6.48 26.04 -26.22
C ASN A 74 -6.75 27.54 -26.37
N TYR A 75 -5.74 28.34 -26.04
CA TYR A 75 -5.72 29.78 -26.19
C TYR A 75 -4.63 30.20 -27.20
N ASN A 76 -4.57 31.48 -27.52
CA ASN A 76 -3.54 32.00 -28.38
C ASN A 76 -2.17 31.99 -27.68
N GLY A 77 -1.29 31.08 -28.07
CA GLY A 77 0.06 30.93 -27.51
C GLY A 77 0.19 30.11 -26.24
N TRP A 78 -0.91 29.65 -25.61
CA TRP A 78 -0.87 28.79 -24.44
C TRP A 78 -2.10 27.87 -24.35
N SER A 79 -2.01 26.82 -23.53
CA SER A 79 -3.13 25.93 -23.25
C SER A 79 -3.23 25.63 -21.76
N MET A 80 -4.47 25.41 -21.30
CA MET A 80 -4.78 25.03 -19.92
C MET A 80 -5.51 23.68 -19.92
N MET A 81 -5.17 22.82 -18.98
CA MET A 81 -5.80 21.52 -18.85
C MET A 81 -6.07 21.19 -17.39
N PRO A 82 -7.23 21.61 -16.87
CA PRO A 82 -7.70 21.13 -15.57
C PRO A 82 -7.99 19.63 -15.64
N TYR A 83 -7.74 18.94 -14.53
CA TYR A 83 -8.01 17.52 -14.43
C TYR A 83 -8.54 17.13 -13.06
N LEU A 84 -9.37 16.10 -13.06
CA LEU A 84 -9.79 15.35 -11.89
C LEU A 84 -9.34 13.90 -12.06
N GLN A 85 -8.68 13.35 -11.07
CA GLN A 85 -8.26 11.96 -11.05
C GLN A 85 -8.68 11.33 -9.73
N VAL A 86 -9.23 10.13 -9.78
CA VAL A 86 -9.61 9.36 -8.62
C VAL A 86 -8.85 8.04 -8.62
N PHE A 87 -7.94 7.90 -7.67
CA PHE A 87 -7.24 6.65 -7.43
C PHE A 87 -8.11 5.70 -6.62
N ASN A 88 -8.01 4.41 -6.95
CA ASN A 88 -8.69 3.34 -6.23
C ASN A 88 -10.19 3.60 -6.07
N ILE A 89 -10.89 3.86 -7.18
CA ILE A 89 -12.32 4.20 -7.18
C ILE A 89 -13.19 3.12 -6.49
N GLY A 90 -12.74 1.86 -6.52
CA GLY A 90 -13.38 0.77 -5.79
C GLY A 90 -13.17 0.81 -4.28
N ASN A 91 -12.40 1.76 -3.76
CA ASN A 91 -12.04 1.89 -2.34
C ASN A 91 -11.58 0.58 -1.69
N ARG A 92 -10.92 -0.28 -2.48
CA ARG A 92 -10.46 -1.58 -2.00
C ARG A 92 -9.26 -1.40 -1.06
N LYS A 93 -9.35 -1.98 0.13
CA LYS A 93 -8.25 -2.04 1.10
C LYS A 93 -7.24 -3.11 0.68
N ASN A 94 -6.41 -2.80 -0.31
CA ASN A 94 -5.35 -3.69 -0.76
C ASN A 94 -4.29 -3.84 0.32
N VAL A 95 -3.95 -5.06 0.69
CA VAL A 95 -2.92 -5.33 1.69
C VAL A 95 -1.55 -5.06 1.08
N TRP A 96 -0.74 -4.22 1.74
CA TRP A 96 0.63 -3.96 1.34
C TRP A 96 1.58 -4.96 1.98
N PHE A 97 1.54 -5.04 3.32
CA PHE A 97 2.32 -6.02 4.08
C PHE A 97 1.62 -6.40 5.38
N ILE A 98 2.07 -7.49 5.96
CA ILE A 98 1.64 -7.95 7.28
C ILE A 98 2.85 -7.81 8.21
N ASN A 99 2.66 -7.10 9.30
CA ASN A 99 3.65 -6.98 10.37
C ASN A 99 3.31 -7.94 11.50
N TYR A 100 4.34 -8.63 11.99
CA TYR A 100 4.25 -9.52 13.14
C TYR A 100 5.05 -8.88 14.27
N SER A 101 4.38 -8.55 15.37
CA SER A 101 4.99 -7.99 16.57
C SER A 101 4.66 -8.83 17.78
N LEU A 102 5.47 -8.70 18.82
CA LEU A 102 5.25 -9.28 20.12
C LEU A 102 4.83 -8.18 21.06
N GLU A 103 3.68 -8.33 21.67
CA GLU A 103 3.23 -7.46 22.74
C GLU A 103 3.20 -8.21 24.07
N ALA A 104 3.72 -7.57 25.12
CA ALA A 104 3.64 -8.10 26.47
C ALA A 104 2.28 -7.73 27.07
N GLU A 105 1.42 -8.71 27.29
CA GLU A 105 0.16 -8.53 27.99
C GLU A 105 0.25 -9.05 29.43
N GLN A 106 -0.34 -8.31 30.37
CA GLN A 106 -0.50 -8.80 31.74
C GLN A 106 -1.79 -9.63 31.85
N LYS A 107 -1.64 -10.94 32.03
CA LYS A 107 -2.76 -11.84 32.27
C LYS A 107 -2.60 -12.54 33.62
N ASN A 108 -3.55 -12.34 34.53
CA ASN A 108 -3.53 -12.91 35.89
C ASN A 108 -2.24 -12.60 36.69
N GLY A 109 -1.73 -11.35 36.61
CA GLY A 109 -0.52 -10.93 37.31
C GLY A 109 0.80 -11.48 36.73
N LYS A 110 0.75 -12.18 35.58
CA LYS A 110 1.93 -12.66 34.86
C LYS A 110 2.03 -11.97 33.52
N GLN A 111 3.25 -11.59 33.11
CA GLN A 111 3.53 -11.15 31.77
C GLN A 111 3.48 -12.33 30.79
N VAL A 112 2.62 -12.23 29.80
CA VAL A 112 2.49 -13.20 28.71
C VAL A 112 2.79 -12.46 27.39
N PHE A 113 3.66 -13.00 26.56
CA PHE A 113 3.92 -12.44 25.24
C PHE A 113 2.90 -13.00 24.24
N VAL A 114 2.19 -12.10 23.58
CA VAL A 114 1.18 -12.43 22.59
C VAL A 114 1.67 -11.97 21.23
N GLN A 115 1.56 -12.83 20.23
CA GLN A 115 1.85 -12.44 18.85
C GLN A 115 0.72 -11.58 18.31
N LYS A 116 1.03 -10.36 17.91
CA LYS A 116 0.11 -9.44 17.25
C LYS A 116 0.37 -9.43 15.75
N VAL A 117 -0.69 -9.53 14.98
CA VAL A 117 -0.63 -9.50 13.52
C VAL A 117 -1.34 -8.25 13.01
N GLU A 118 -0.61 -7.33 12.42
CA GLU A 118 -1.14 -6.10 11.87
C GLU A 118 -1.05 -6.09 10.35
N LYS A 119 -2.17 -5.79 9.70
CA LYS A 119 -2.24 -5.63 8.24
C LYS A 119 -2.13 -4.16 7.90
N THR A 120 -1.08 -3.79 7.18
CA THR A 120 -0.97 -2.45 6.59
C THR A 120 -1.58 -2.47 5.20
N THR A 121 -2.52 -1.57 4.96
CA THR A 121 -3.20 -1.44 3.66
C THR A 121 -2.63 -0.26 2.88
N MET A 122 -2.69 -0.35 1.56
CA MET A 122 -2.38 0.77 0.66
C MET A 122 -3.46 1.85 0.73
N PHE A 123 -3.22 2.95 0.02
CA PHE A 123 -4.11 4.10 0.00
C PHE A 123 -5.56 3.71 -0.35
N PRO A 124 -6.54 4.24 0.41
CA PRO A 124 -7.95 4.13 0.08
C PRO A 124 -8.28 4.95 -1.18
N LEU A 125 -9.54 5.21 -1.43
CA LEU A 125 -9.97 6.14 -2.46
C LEU A 125 -9.31 7.52 -2.24
N LEU A 126 -8.60 8.03 -3.27
CA LEU A 126 -7.87 9.30 -3.20
C LEU A 126 -8.23 10.15 -4.41
N PRO A 127 -9.07 11.19 -4.25
CA PRO A 127 -9.32 12.17 -5.29
C PRO A 127 -8.16 13.16 -5.40
N THR A 128 -7.80 13.53 -6.60
CA THR A 128 -6.75 14.50 -6.92
C THR A 128 -7.26 15.48 -7.96
N LEU A 129 -7.07 16.76 -7.71
CA LEU A 129 -7.39 17.86 -8.60
C LEU A 129 -6.11 18.58 -9.01
N GLY A 130 -6.02 19.03 -10.23
CA GLY A 130 -4.90 19.84 -10.68
C GLY A 130 -5.17 20.54 -12.01
N VAL A 131 -4.25 21.43 -12.37
CA VAL A 131 -4.27 22.16 -13.64
C VAL A 131 -2.88 22.14 -14.24
N THR A 132 -2.78 21.81 -15.52
CA THR A 132 -1.52 21.89 -16.29
C THR A 132 -1.60 23.08 -17.25
N PHE A 133 -0.56 23.90 -17.28
CA PHE A 133 -0.40 24.99 -18.24
C PHE A 133 0.75 24.65 -19.19
N ASN A 134 0.57 24.93 -20.48
CA ASN A 134 1.61 24.82 -21.50
C ASN A 134 1.67 26.16 -22.26
N PHE A 135 2.86 26.71 -22.32
CA PHE A 135 3.16 27.99 -22.99
C PHE A 135 3.96 27.77 -24.26
#